data_bbfa320a6719361824ec6128e2198a91
#
_entry.id   bbfa320a6719361824ec6128e2198a91
#
_cell.length_a   1.000
_cell.length_b   1.000
_cell.length_c   1.000
_cell.angle_alpha   90.00
_cell.angle_beta   90.00
_cell.angle_gamma   90.00
#
_symmetry.space_group_name_H-M   'P 1'
#
loop_
_entity.id
_entity.type
_entity.pdbx_description
1 polymer ?
#
loop_
_entity_poly.entity_id
_entity_poly.type
_entity_poly.pdbx_seq_one_letter_code
_entity_poly.pdbx_strand_id
1 'polypeptide(L)'
;HQLEDKNRYQTVYATHTGSAAAPTAGLHFTPELLDEIEQKGIEIARVTLHVGLGTFRPVKVEEITEHHMHSEFFQIDEEAARKINHAKDSGKRVICVGTTSCRTIESAADETGRLKACSGWTEIFIYPGYQFKILDCLITNFHLPESTLIMLVSALAGREHVLAAYEEAVKERYRFFSFGDAMLIV
;
A
#
# COMPACT_ATOMS: atom_id res chain seq x y z
N HIS A 1 -2.38 16.12 22.78
CA HIS A 1 -1.98 14.83 22.21
C HIS A 1 -1.13 14.10 23.23
N GLN A 2 -1.59 12.96 23.71
CA GLN A 2 -0.88 12.17 24.72
C GLN A 2 0.16 11.28 24.04
N LEU A 3 1.29 11.04 24.73
CA LEU A 3 2.42 10.24 24.24
C LEU A 3 2.05 8.79 23.81
N GLU A 4 0.94 8.26 24.31
CA GLU A 4 0.44 6.93 23.96
C GLU A 4 0.09 6.80 22.45
N ASP A 5 -0.42 7.87 21.84
CA ASP A 5 -0.78 7.86 20.42
C ASP A 5 0.46 7.80 19.50
N LYS A 6 1.59 8.35 19.93
CA LYS A 6 2.81 8.37 19.14
C LYS A 6 3.40 6.97 18.91
N ASN A 7 3.37 6.11 19.92
CA ASN A 7 3.86 4.73 19.82
C ASN A 7 2.88 3.83 19.07
N ARG A 8 1.59 4.14 19.11
CA ARG A 8 0.55 3.41 18.38
C ARG A 8 0.48 3.76 16.91
N TYR A 9 1.00 4.92 16.50
CA TYR A 9 1.05 5.35 15.11
C TYR A 9 2.36 4.93 14.43
N GLN A 10 2.76 3.67 14.66
CA GLN A 10 3.89 3.06 13.97
C GLN A 10 3.72 1.55 13.87
N THR A 11 4.18 0.96 12.77
CA THR A 11 4.14 -0.49 12.57
C THR A 11 5.21 -1.17 13.42
N VAL A 12 4.94 -2.41 13.82
CA VAL A 12 5.88 -3.24 14.61
C VAL A 12 7.15 -3.61 13.85
N TYR A 13 7.17 -3.40 12.54
CA TYR A 13 8.29 -3.72 11.64
C TYR A 13 8.99 -2.47 11.07
N ALA A 14 8.71 -1.29 11.57
CA ALA A 14 9.39 -0.07 11.14
C ALA A 14 10.86 -0.07 11.55
N THR A 15 11.76 0.09 10.58
CA THR A 15 13.22 0.06 10.79
C THR A 15 13.92 1.34 10.36
N HIS A 16 13.40 2.05 9.38
CA HIS A 16 14.04 3.24 8.80
C HIS A 16 13.23 4.49 9.09
N THR A 17 13.88 5.49 9.69
CA THR A 17 13.28 6.83 9.90
C THR A 17 13.33 7.64 8.62
N GLY A 18 12.39 8.58 8.44
CA GLY A 18 12.40 9.50 7.27
C GLY A 18 11.04 9.73 6.63
N SER A 19 10.01 8.97 7.03
CA SER A 19 8.64 9.16 6.54
C SER A 19 7.86 10.11 7.42
N ALA A 20 7.02 10.96 6.80
CA ALA A 20 6.08 11.83 7.52
C ALA A 20 4.83 11.09 8.01
N ALA A 21 4.58 9.87 7.52
CA ALA A 21 3.43 9.06 7.91
C ALA A 21 3.79 7.58 8.02
N ALA A 22 3.14 6.87 8.93
CA ALA A 22 3.22 5.42 9.03
C ALA A 22 2.37 4.74 7.94
N PRO A 23 2.74 3.54 7.47
CA PRO A 23 1.91 2.73 6.59
C PRO A 23 0.76 2.10 7.40
N THR A 24 -0.34 2.83 7.53
CA THR A 24 -1.40 2.55 8.54
C THR A 24 -2.10 1.21 8.37
N ALA A 25 -2.16 0.64 7.18
CA ALA A 25 -2.61 -0.75 7.00
C ALA A 25 -1.72 -1.77 7.75
N GLY A 26 -0.46 -1.45 7.96
CA GLY A 26 0.46 -2.27 8.73
C GLY A 26 0.20 -2.26 10.24
N LEU A 27 -0.58 -1.30 10.76
CA LEU A 27 -0.94 -1.24 12.18
C LEU A 27 -1.85 -2.40 12.62
N HIS A 28 -2.48 -3.08 11.67
CA HIS A 28 -3.29 -4.28 11.95
C HIS A 28 -2.44 -5.53 12.23
N PHE A 29 -1.13 -5.47 11.99
CA PHE A 29 -0.22 -6.60 12.17
C PHE A 29 0.51 -6.48 13.50
N THR A 30 0.48 -7.57 14.28
CA THR A 30 1.27 -7.74 15.50
C THR A 30 2.48 -8.64 15.21
N PRO A 31 3.51 -8.66 16.08
CA PRO A 31 4.62 -9.61 15.93
C PRO A 31 4.13 -11.06 15.85
N GLU A 32 3.17 -11.44 16.70
CA GLU A 32 2.62 -12.80 16.76
C GLU A 32 1.90 -13.18 15.47
N LEU A 33 1.15 -12.25 14.86
CA LEU A 33 0.49 -12.47 13.58
C LEU A 33 1.52 -12.63 12.44
N LEU A 34 2.59 -11.86 12.44
CA LEU A 34 3.67 -12.00 11.46
C LEU A 34 4.36 -13.36 11.60
N ASP A 35 4.64 -13.80 12.83
CA ASP A 35 5.22 -15.11 13.10
C ASP A 35 4.27 -16.25 12.65
N GLU A 36 2.97 -16.12 12.89
CA GLU A 36 1.98 -17.09 12.43
C GLU A 36 1.91 -17.19 10.90
N ILE A 37 2.00 -16.07 10.21
CA ILE A 37 2.03 -16.00 8.74
C ILE A 37 3.27 -16.75 8.21
N GLU A 38 4.46 -16.52 8.78
CA GLU A 38 5.68 -17.21 8.39
C GLU A 38 5.62 -18.72 8.70
N GLN A 39 5.07 -19.12 9.85
CA GLN A 39 4.87 -20.52 10.21
C GLN A 39 3.94 -21.27 9.25
N LYS A 40 3.02 -20.56 8.60
CA LYS A 40 2.17 -21.11 7.52
C LYS A 40 2.89 -21.22 6.17
N GLY A 41 4.17 -20.88 6.11
CA GLY A 41 4.99 -20.94 4.89
C GLY A 41 4.75 -19.77 3.93
N ILE A 42 4.21 -18.65 4.41
CA ILE A 42 4.04 -17.43 3.62
C ILE A 42 5.27 -16.57 3.82
N GLU A 43 5.97 -16.23 2.74
CA GLU A 43 7.15 -15.39 2.79
C GLU A 43 6.77 -13.91 2.97
N ILE A 44 7.47 -13.23 3.90
CA ILE A 44 7.32 -11.80 4.11
C ILE A 44 8.50 -11.07 3.47
N ALA A 45 8.21 -10.16 2.52
CA ALA A 45 9.15 -9.24 1.93
C ALA A 45 8.91 -7.83 2.49
N ARG A 46 9.99 -7.11 2.82
CA ARG A 46 9.92 -5.76 3.38
C ARG A 46 10.47 -4.76 2.38
N VAL A 47 9.72 -3.68 2.16
CA VAL A 47 10.11 -2.58 1.28
C VAL A 47 10.00 -1.25 2.01
N THR A 48 10.71 -0.22 1.56
CA THR A 48 10.70 1.10 2.18
C THR A 48 10.16 2.14 1.20
N LEU A 49 9.24 2.98 1.66
CA LEU A 49 8.82 4.21 1.01
C LEU A 49 8.76 5.34 2.04
N HIS A 50 9.48 6.42 1.81
CA HIS A 50 9.40 7.62 2.62
C HIS A 50 8.28 8.52 2.11
N VAL A 51 7.11 8.37 2.73
CA VAL A 51 5.90 9.12 2.36
C VAL A 51 6.03 10.58 2.80
N GLY A 52 5.86 11.49 1.85
CA GLY A 52 5.84 12.93 2.10
C GLY A 52 4.46 13.41 2.57
N LEU A 53 4.40 14.61 3.15
CA LEU A 53 3.15 15.24 3.61
C LEU A 53 2.14 15.49 2.47
N GLY A 54 2.62 15.58 1.24
CA GLY A 54 1.80 15.88 0.07
C GLY A 54 0.81 14.78 -0.31
N THR A 55 1.12 13.52 -0.02
CA THR A 55 0.29 12.35 -0.38
C THR A 55 -1.11 12.37 0.25
N PHE A 56 -1.28 13.08 1.35
CA PHE A 56 -2.57 13.21 2.05
C PHE A 56 -3.39 14.43 1.64
N ARG A 57 -2.92 15.20 0.66
CA ARG A 57 -3.68 16.35 0.16
C ARG A 57 -4.80 15.87 -0.76
N PRO A 58 -6.01 16.43 -0.67
CA PRO A 58 -7.09 16.15 -1.61
C PRO A 58 -6.68 16.49 -3.04
N VAL A 59 -7.17 15.72 -3.99
CA VAL A 59 -7.07 16.02 -5.42
C VAL A 59 -7.90 17.28 -5.68
N LYS A 60 -7.25 18.32 -6.23
CA LYS A 60 -7.87 19.64 -6.47
C LYS A 60 -8.06 19.97 -7.95
N VAL A 61 -7.77 19.03 -8.82
CA VAL A 61 -7.88 19.20 -10.28
C VAL A 61 -9.19 18.60 -10.78
N GLU A 62 -9.79 19.20 -11.80
CA GLU A 62 -11.00 18.65 -12.43
C GLU A 62 -10.66 17.43 -13.30
N GLU A 63 -9.54 17.52 -14.03
CA GLU A 63 -9.03 16.42 -14.85
C GLU A 63 -7.94 15.65 -14.09
N ILE A 64 -8.16 14.37 -13.86
CA ILE A 64 -7.28 13.48 -13.09
C ILE A 64 -5.85 13.42 -13.67
N THR A 65 -5.72 13.57 -14.98
CA THR A 65 -4.45 13.56 -15.70
C THR A 65 -3.57 14.77 -15.42
N GLU A 66 -4.14 15.84 -14.86
CA GLU A 66 -3.43 17.04 -14.44
C GLU A 66 -2.89 16.97 -13.01
N HIS A 67 -3.25 15.89 -12.28
CA HIS A 67 -2.78 15.70 -10.91
C HIS A 67 -1.31 15.26 -10.89
N HIS A 68 -0.46 16.05 -10.24
CA HIS A 68 0.94 15.73 -10.02
C HIS A 68 1.13 15.15 -8.62
N MET A 69 1.61 13.90 -8.56
CA MET A 69 2.00 13.28 -7.31
C MET A 69 3.31 13.89 -6.79
N HIS A 70 3.41 13.99 -5.47
CA HIS A 70 4.68 14.36 -4.85
C HIS A 70 5.69 13.23 -4.98
N SER A 71 6.94 13.63 -5.23
CA SER A 71 8.05 12.69 -5.32
C SER A 71 8.37 12.09 -3.96
N GLU A 72 8.47 10.75 -3.88
CA GLU A 72 8.72 9.99 -2.66
C GLU A 72 9.88 9.01 -2.89
N PHE A 73 10.77 8.91 -1.91
CA PHE A 73 11.93 8.01 -2.01
C PHE A 73 11.53 6.59 -1.64
N PHE A 74 11.89 5.62 -2.48
CA PHE A 74 11.67 4.20 -2.23
C PHE A 74 12.98 3.41 -2.24
N GLN A 75 12.96 2.25 -1.57
CA GLN A 75 14.05 1.29 -1.56
C GLN A 75 13.53 -0.14 -1.50
N ILE A 76 14.12 -1.00 -2.31
CA ILE A 76 13.92 -2.46 -2.33
C ILE A 76 15.30 -3.10 -2.26
N ASP A 77 15.52 -3.99 -1.29
CA ASP A 77 16.75 -4.76 -1.16
C ASP A 77 16.74 -6.04 -2.00
N GLU A 78 17.87 -6.73 -2.05
CA GLU A 78 18.02 -7.97 -2.83
C GLU A 78 17.11 -9.10 -2.32
N GLU A 79 16.92 -9.18 -1.00
CA GLU A 79 16.09 -10.23 -0.40
C GLU A 79 14.61 -10.02 -0.77
N ALA A 80 14.10 -8.82 -0.63
CA ALA A 80 12.74 -8.48 -1.01
C ALA A 80 12.48 -8.71 -2.51
N ALA A 81 13.40 -8.25 -3.37
CA ALA A 81 13.30 -8.47 -4.81
C ALA A 81 13.29 -9.97 -5.16
N ARG A 82 14.18 -10.76 -4.54
CA ARG A 82 14.26 -12.22 -4.75
C ARG A 82 12.96 -12.91 -4.32
N LYS A 83 12.44 -12.61 -3.12
CA LYS A 83 11.20 -13.21 -2.60
C LYS A 83 10.01 -12.91 -3.51
N ILE A 84 9.83 -11.66 -3.91
CA ILE A 84 8.71 -11.24 -4.75
C ILE A 84 8.80 -11.89 -6.15
N ASN A 85 9.98 -11.89 -6.77
CA ASN A 85 10.19 -12.54 -8.04
C ASN A 85 9.95 -14.06 -7.96
N HIS A 86 10.42 -14.72 -6.88
CA HIS A 86 10.19 -16.15 -6.67
C HIS A 86 8.70 -16.47 -6.54
N ALA A 87 7.92 -15.65 -5.85
CA ALA A 87 6.48 -15.83 -5.75
C ALA A 87 5.83 -15.77 -7.15
N LYS A 88 6.17 -14.79 -7.96
CA LYS A 88 5.64 -14.65 -9.35
C LYS A 88 6.06 -15.84 -10.22
N ASP A 89 7.32 -16.25 -10.19
CA ASP A 89 7.85 -17.41 -10.96
C ASP A 89 7.16 -18.73 -10.57
N SER A 90 6.78 -18.85 -9.31
CA SER A 90 6.08 -20.02 -8.76
C SER A 90 4.56 -19.96 -8.93
N GLY A 91 4.01 -18.96 -9.64
CA GLY A 91 2.58 -18.76 -9.82
C GLY A 91 1.84 -18.46 -8.51
N LYS A 92 2.55 -17.89 -7.52
CA LYS A 92 1.97 -17.48 -6.25
C LYS A 92 1.56 -16.02 -6.29
N ARG A 93 0.63 -15.65 -5.40
CA ARG A 93 0.12 -14.27 -5.31
C ARG A 93 1.08 -13.40 -4.50
N VAL A 94 1.24 -12.16 -4.96
CA VAL A 94 1.90 -11.08 -4.23
C VAL A 94 0.84 -10.21 -3.58
N ILE A 95 0.81 -10.22 -2.24
CA ILE A 95 -0.16 -9.49 -1.42
C ILE A 95 0.55 -8.31 -0.78
N CYS A 96 0.18 -7.09 -1.15
CA CYS A 96 0.69 -5.90 -0.49
C CYS A 96 -0.11 -5.57 0.78
N VAL A 97 0.61 -5.13 1.82
CA VAL A 97 0.04 -4.50 3.00
C VAL A 97 0.27 -3.00 2.90
N GLY A 98 -0.81 -2.28 2.62
CA GLY A 98 -0.83 -0.83 2.40
C GLY A 98 -0.55 -0.40 0.97
N THR A 99 -1.16 0.72 0.60
CA THR A 99 -0.93 1.40 -0.68
C THR A 99 0.52 1.85 -0.86
N THR A 100 1.23 2.07 0.24
CA THR A 100 2.67 2.35 0.30
C THR A 100 3.48 1.21 -0.33
N SER A 101 3.27 -0.04 0.10
CA SER A 101 3.95 -1.21 -0.45
C SER A 101 3.59 -1.43 -1.92
N CYS A 102 2.31 -1.27 -2.28
CA CYS A 102 1.85 -1.35 -3.66
C CYS A 102 2.60 -0.35 -4.56
N ARG A 103 2.62 0.93 -4.19
CA ARG A 103 3.30 1.98 -4.97
C ARG A 103 4.80 1.72 -5.09
N THR A 104 5.43 1.19 -4.05
CA THR A 104 6.85 0.85 -4.04
C THR A 104 7.17 -0.22 -5.09
N ILE A 105 6.49 -1.37 -5.04
CA ILE A 105 6.80 -2.48 -5.95
C ILE A 105 6.40 -2.17 -7.40
N GLU A 106 5.28 -1.49 -7.62
CA GLU A 106 4.83 -1.08 -8.95
C GLU A 106 5.77 -0.03 -9.59
N SER A 107 6.37 0.87 -8.79
CA SER A 107 7.38 1.82 -9.26
C SER A 107 8.69 1.18 -9.65
N ALA A 108 9.10 0.14 -8.93
CA ALA A 108 10.38 -0.53 -9.13
C ALA A 108 10.33 -1.64 -10.18
N ALA A 109 9.11 -2.09 -10.54
CA ALA A 109 8.91 -3.16 -11.52
C ALA A 109 9.33 -2.73 -12.93
N ASP A 110 10.09 -3.58 -13.59
CA ASP A 110 10.35 -3.44 -15.03
C ASP A 110 9.10 -3.81 -15.87
N GLU A 111 9.20 -3.68 -17.19
CA GLU A 111 8.09 -3.97 -18.11
C GLU A 111 7.62 -5.43 -18.10
N THR A 112 8.46 -6.33 -17.58
CA THR A 112 8.14 -7.76 -17.45
C THR A 112 7.58 -8.13 -16.08
N GLY A 113 7.38 -7.14 -15.19
CA GLY A 113 6.92 -7.34 -13.80
C GLY A 113 7.99 -7.93 -12.89
N ARG A 114 9.27 -7.66 -13.15
CA ARG A 114 10.40 -8.14 -12.34
C ARG A 114 11.00 -7.01 -11.52
N LEU A 115 11.50 -7.37 -10.34
CA LEU A 115 12.19 -6.47 -9.43
C LEU A 115 13.69 -6.74 -9.39
N LYS A 116 14.45 -5.68 -9.19
CA LYS A 116 15.86 -5.72 -8.79
C LYS A 116 16.03 -4.91 -7.52
N ALA A 117 17.08 -5.20 -6.76
CA ALA A 117 17.47 -4.32 -5.68
C ALA A 117 17.75 -2.93 -6.25
N CYS A 118 17.04 -1.94 -5.74
CA CYS A 118 17.15 -0.56 -6.22
C CYS A 118 16.63 0.43 -5.18
N SER A 119 16.99 1.68 -5.38
CA SER A 119 16.39 2.82 -4.71
C SER A 119 16.20 3.95 -5.72
N GLY A 120 15.23 4.78 -5.46
CA GLY A 120 14.92 5.89 -6.36
C GLY A 120 13.79 6.76 -5.86
N TRP A 121 13.35 7.66 -6.72
CA TRP A 121 12.22 8.51 -6.46
C TRP A 121 11.05 8.11 -7.34
N THR A 122 9.84 8.15 -6.81
CA THR A 122 8.62 7.83 -7.54
C THR A 122 7.57 8.93 -7.38
N GLU A 123 6.89 9.18 -8.47
CA GLU A 123 5.69 10.02 -8.55
C GLU A 123 4.51 9.19 -9.09
N ILE A 124 4.55 7.87 -8.87
CA ILE A 124 3.57 6.96 -9.42
C ILE A 124 2.16 7.35 -8.97
N PHE A 125 1.29 7.56 -9.94
CA PHE A 125 -0.12 7.81 -9.75
C PHE A 125 -0.94 6.65 -10.33
N ILE A 126 -1.52 5.85 -9.45
CA ILE A 126 -2.33 4.69 -9.81
C ILE A 126 -3.80 5.08 -9.75
N TYR A 127 -4.49 4.99 -10.87
CA TYR A 127 -5.91 5.29 -11.02
C TYR A 127 -6.56 4.31 -12.01
N PRO A 128 -7.90 4.26 -12.13
CA PRO A 128 -8.59 3.32 -13.03
C PRO A 128 -8.03 3.34 -14.46
N GLY A 129 -7.69 2.15 -14.96
CA GLY A 129 -6.97 1.95 -16.22
C GLY A 129 -5.49 1.58 -16.06
N TYR A 130 -4.92 1.74 -14.86
CA TYR A 130 -3.56 1.29 -14.58
C TYR A 130 -3.46 -0.23 -14.68
N GLN A 131 -2.39 -0.73 -15.31
CA GLN A 131 -2.10 -2.15 -15.42
C GLN A 131 -1.05 -2.54 -14.38
N PHE A 132 -1.48 -3.29 -13.36
CA PHE A 132 -0.58 -3.78 -12.32
C PHE A 132 0.40 -4.80 -12.88
N LYS A 133 1.67 -4.64 -12.54
CA LYS A 133 2.77 -5.49 -13.02
C LYS A 133 3.07 -6.65 -12.06
N ILE A 134 2.94 -6.40 -10.76
CA ILE A 134 3.35 -7.33 -9.69
C ILE A 134 2.21 -7.63 -8.73
N LEU A 135 1.46 -6.62 -8.31
CA LEU A 135 0.42 -6.74 -7.30
C LEU A 135 -0.71 -7.67 -7.75
N ASP A 136 -1.05 -8.64 -6.90
CA ASP A 136 -2.23 -9.50 -7.09
C ASP A 136 -3.34 -9.20 -6.08
N CYS A 137 -2.98 -8.88 -4.82
CA CYS A 137 -3.94 -8.62 -3.75
C CYS A 137 -3.45 -7.45 -2.88
N LEU A 138 -4.39 -6.77 -2.23
CA LEU A 138 -4.08 -5.61 -1.38
C LEU A 138 -4.85 -5.66 -0.06
N ILE A 139 -4.12 -5.55 1.06
CA ILE A 139 -4.69 -5.26 2.37
C ILE A 139 -4.52 -3.77 2.62
N THR A 140 -5.60 -3.04 2.85
CA THR A 140 -5.56 -1.60 3.05
C THR A 140 -6.69 -1.11 3.94
N ASN A 141 -6.55 0.09 4.53
CA ASN A 141 -7.64 0.74 5.26
C ASN A 141 -8.69 1.28 4.28
N PHE A 142 -9.87 1.62 4.81
CA PHE A 142 -10.84 2.43 4.08
C PHE A 142 -10.32 3.87 3.95
N HIS A 143 -10.33 4.41 2.74
CA HIS A 143 -9.79 5.72 2.40
C HIS A 143 -10.88 6.78 2.35
N LEU A 144 -10.47 8.06 2.50
CA LEU A 144 -11.39 9.19 2.39
C LEU A 144 -11.79 9.43 0.91
N PRO A 145 -12.99 9.99 0.69
CA PRO A 145 -13.40 10.46 -0.62
C PRO A 145 -12.38 11.46 -1.23
N GLU A 146 -12.37 11.57 -2.54
CA GLU A 146 -11.53 12.52 -3.30
C GLU A 146 -10.01 12.35 -3.06
N SER A 147 -9.59 11.19 -2.54
CA SER A 147 -8.17 10.90 -2.34
C SER A 147 -7.58 10.07 -3.48
N THR A 148 -6.27 10.24 -3.73
CA THR A 148 -5.53 9.39 -4.69
C THR A 148 -5.57 7.92 -4.30
N LEU A 149 -5.78 7.62 -3.02
CA LEU A 149 -5.82 6.25 -2.49
C LEU A 149 -7.11 5.51 -2.86
N ILE A 150 -8.27 6.20 -2.89
CA ILE A 150 -9.51 5.56 -3.37
C ILE A 150 -9.42 5.27 -4.88
N MET A 151 -8.66 6.08 -5.63
CA MET A 151 -8.40 5.84 -7.05
C MET A 151 -7.54 4.59 -7.25
N LEU A 152 -6.51 4.39 -6.42
CA LEU A 152 -5.66 3.20 -6.46
C LEU A 152 -6.46 1.92 -6.20
N VAL A 153 -7.27 1.89 -5.13
CA VAL A 153 -8.10 0.70 -4.85
C VAL A 153 -9.16 0.48 -5.94
N SER A 154 -9.68 1.55 -6.53
CA SER A 154 -10.59 1.46 -7.68
C SER A 154 -9.91 0.97 -8.96
N ALA A 155 -8.62 1.24 -9.14
CA ALA A 155 -7.85 0.67 -10.25
C ALA A 155 -7.71 -0.85 -10.12
N LEU A 156 -7.58 -1.36 -8.88
CA LEU A 156 -7.41 -2.78 -8.61
C LEU A 156 -8.74 -3.56 -8.67
N ALA A 157 -9.76 -3.10 -7.97
CA ALA A 157 -11.02 -3.83 -7.79
C ALA A 157 -12.15 -3.38 -8.71
N GLY A 158 -11.96 -2.29 -9.46
CA GLY A 158 -13.02 -1.62 -10.20
C GLY A 158 -13.80 -0.63 -9.33
N ARG A 159 -14.11 0.53 -9.91
CA ARG A 159 -14.76 1.65 -9.22
C ARG A 159 -16.11 1.26 -8.58
N GLU A 160 -16.94 0.54 -9.33
CA GLU A 160 -18.29 0.16 -8.86
C GLU A 160 -18.24 -0.78 -7.67
N HIS A 161 -17.35 -1.78 -7.68
CA HIS A 161 -17.16 -2.70 -6.57
C HIS A 161 -16.63 -1.99 -5.32
N VAL A 162 -15.67 -1.06 -5.50
CA VAL A 162 -15.14 -0.27 -4.37
C VAL A 162 -16.24 0.59 -3.76
N LEU A 163 -17.03 1.30 -4.56
CA LEU A 163 -18.10 2.14 -4.05
C LEU A 163 -19.17 1.32 -3.30
N ALA A 164 -19.58 0.17 -3.86
CA ALA A 164 -20.53 -0.72 -3.21
C ALA A 164 -19.99 -1.26 -1.86
N ALA A 165 -18.71 -1.64 -1.80
CA ALA A 165 -18.07 -2.07 -0.55
C ALA A 165 -18.01 -0.94 0.48
N TYR A 166 -17.77 0.30 0.05
CA TYR A 166 -17.75 1.47 0.92
C TYR A 166 -19.14 1.83 1.45
N GLU A 167 -20.17 1.73 0.61
CA GLU A 167 -21.57 1.92 1.04
C GLU A 167 -21.94 0.90 2.12
N GLU A 168 -21.57 -0.36 1.92
CA GLU A 168 -21.82 -1.41 2.90
C GLU A 168 -21.02 -1.18 4.19
N ALA A 169 -19.75 -0.79 4.09
CA ALA A 169 -18.93 -0.46 5.24
C ALA A 169 -19.53 0.69 6.09
N VAL A 170 -20.13 1.70 5.44
CA VAL A 170 -20.82 2.79 6.14
C VAL A 170 -22.07 2.27 6.87
N LYS A 171 -22.89 1.41 6.25
CA LYS A 171 -24.08 0.81 6.88
C LYS A 171 -23.70 -0.03 8.09
N GLU A 172 -22.65 -0.83 7.97
CA GLU A 172 -22.13 -1.72 9.01
C GLU A 172 -21.25 -0.97 10.04
N ARG A 173 -21.09 0.35 9.90
CA ARG A 173 -20.35 1.24 10.82
C ARG A 173 -18.88 0.89 10.95
N TYR A 174 -18.24 0.45 9.85
CA TYR A 174 -16.79 0.33 9.79
C TYR A 174 -16.13 1.69 9.99
N ARG A 175 -14.97 1.68 10.62
CA ARG A 175 -14.16 2.88 10.85
C ARG A 175 -13.28 3.13 9.65
N PHE A 176 -13.11 4.39 9.32
CA PHE A 176 -12.35 4.84 8.17
C PHE A 176 -11.03 5.48 8.57
N PHE A 177 -10.12 5.60 7.61
CA PHE A 177 -8.84 6.30 7.70
C PHE A 177 -7.80 5.57 8.57
N SER A 178 -6.81 6.30 9.14
CA SER A 178 -5.56 5.77 9.68
C SER A 178 -5.69 4.73 10.80
N PHE A 179 -6.68 4.90 11.68
CA PHE A 179 -7.00 3.96 12.77
C PHE A 179 -8.32 3.23 12.52
N GLY A 180 -8.76 3.24 11.28
CA GLY A 180 -9.97 2.55 10.86
C GLY A 180 -9.76 1.05 10.65
N ASP A 181 -10.80 0.43 10.15
CA ASP A 181 -10.81 -0.99 9.82
C ASP A 181 -10.12 -1.22 8.46
N ALA A 182 -9.76 -2.46 8.16
CA ALA A 182 -9.09 -2.82 6.92
C ALA A 182 -10.01 -3.64 6.00
N MET A 183 -9.69 -3.62 4.71
CA MET A 183 -10.26 -4.50 3.70
C MET A 183 -9.16 -5.30 3.01
N LEU A 184 -9.50 -6.50 2.56
CA LEU A 184 -8.69 -7.33 1.68
C LEU A 184 -9.31 -7.33 0.29
N ILE A 185 -8.55 -6.91 -0.70
CA ILE A 185 -8.91 -6.93 -2.11
C ILE A 185 -8.18 -8.09 -2.78
N VAL A 186 -8.92 -8.99 -3.43
CA VAL A 186 -8.44 -10.21 -4.09
C VAL A 186 -8.86 -10.27 -5.54
#